data_1614ca3fb6f80b212d48fc5911c4e29e
#
_entry.id   1614ca3fb6f80b212d48fc5911c4e29e
#
_cell.length_a   1.000
_cell.length_b   1.000
_cell.length_c   1.000
_cell.angle_alpha   90.00
_cell.angle_beta   90.00
_cell.angle_gamma   90.00
#
_symmetry.space_group_name_H-M   'P 1'
#
loop_
_entity.id
_entity.type
_entity.pdbx_description
1 polymer ?
#
loop_
_entity_poly.entity_id
_entity_poly.type
_entity_poly.pdbx_seq_one_letter_code
_entity_poly.pdbx_strand_id
1 'polypeptide(L)'
;MPYEDMIADEMILMEEQLVEPLKSLGDHEIQVPLSSVMEEVTTIDSGSSVQAASDLMIKNHIGYVIVTKGNKLIGIFGERDILLNFFNADLGSWDNLIVDNHMKENPKTLQPDDFLDTAIFFMASGDYRHIPIVDDRHEPIGMVSVLSIITCLIEHFPQEVLTLPPRPIRDAMKAREGA
;
A
#
# COMPACT_ATOMS: atom_id res chain seq x y z
N MET A 1 -14.41 -32.59 2.92
CA MET A 1 -13.79 -31.56 2.07
C MET A 1 -12.84 -30.78 2.96
N PRO A 2 -11.57 -30.63 2.60
CA PRO A 2 -10.61 -29.85 3.39
C PRO A 2 -10.98 -28.37 3.32
N TYR A 3 -10.81 -27.69 4.44
CA TYR A 3 -11.09 -26.27 4.62
C TYR A 3 -10.29 -25.36 3.65
N GLU A 4 -9.15 -25.85 3.16
CA GLU A 4 -8.28 -25.15 2.20
C GLU A 4 -8.92 -24.99 0.81
N ASP A 5 -9.73 -25.95 0.35
CA ASP A 5 -10.40 -25.87 -0.95
C ASP A 5 -11.52 -24.80 -0.96
N MET A 6 -12.17 -24.56 0.19
CA MET A 6 -13.21 -23.53 0.30
C MET A 6 -12.64 -22.11 0.23
N ILE A 7 -11.43 -21.89 0.79
CA ILE A 7 -10.77 -20.58 0.77
C ILE A 7 -10.27 -20.24 -0.65
N ALA A 8 -9.79 -21.23 -1.39
CA ALA A 8 -9.34 -21.04 -2.75
C ALA A 8 -10.50 -20.66 -3.69
N ASP A 9 -11.66 -21.30 -3.55
CA ASP A 9 -12.86 -20.97 -4.33
C ASP A 9 -13.44 -19.58 -3.97
N GLU A 10 -13.42 -19.20 -2.68
CA GLU A 10 -13.82 -17.83 -2.28
C GLU A 10 -12.85 -16.76 -2.78
N MET A 11 -11.55 -17.01 -2.81
CA MET A 11 -10.57 -16.07 -3.36
C MET A 11 -10.74 -15.88 -4.87
N ILE A 12 -11.00 -16.93 -5.63
CA ILE A 12 -11.26 -16.87 -7.07
C ILE A 12 -12.54 -16.09 -7.36
N LEU A 13 -13.60 -16.30 -6.57
CA LEU A 13 -14.87 -15.56 -6.69
C LEU A 13 -14.70 -14.08 -6.30
N MET A 14 -13.82 -13.76 -5.36
CA MET A 14 -13.49 -12.36 -5.01
C MET A 14 -12.66 -11.68 -6.10
N GLU A 15 -11.73 -12.39 -6.75
CA GLU A 15 -10.99 -11.84 -7.90
C GLU A 15 -11.91 -11.56 -9.09
N GLU A 16 -12.85 -12.44 -9.42
CA GLU A 16 -13.83 -12.20 -10.48
C GLU A 16 -14.80 -11.07 -10.16
N GLN A 17 -15.18 -10.90 -8.88
CA GLN A 17 -16.07 -9.81 -8.46
C GLN A 17 -15.38 -8.44 -8.35
N LEU A 18 -14.06 -8.39 -8.14
CA LEU A 18 -13.31 -7.14 -8.10
C LEU A 18 -13.01 -6.57 -9.49
N VAL A 19 -13.01 -7.41 -10.52
CA VAL A 19 -12.75 -6.97 -11.92
C VAL A 19 -13.98 -6.30 -12.56
N GLU A 20 -15.21 -6.69 -12.19
CA GLU A 20 -16.43 -6.11 -12.77
C GLU A 20 -16.78 -4.69 -12.28
N PRO A 21 -16.60 -4.31 -10.99
CA PRO A 21 -16.91 -2.96 -10.54
C PRO A 21 -16.04 -1.86 -11.14
N LEU A 22 -14.79 -2.17 -11.49
CA LEU A 22 -13.90 -1.19 -12.14
C LEU A 22 -14.28 -0.90 -13.59
N LYS A 23 -14.93 -1.83 -14.28
CA LYS A 23 -15.51 -1.60 -15.61
C LYS A 23 -16.76 -0.70 -15.60
N SER A 24 -17.40 -0.54 -14.43
CA SER A 24 -18.61 0.27 -14.29
C SER A 24 -18.34 1.76 -13.97
N LEU A 25 -17.08 2.16 -13.76
CA LEU A 25 -16.68 3.57 -13.61
C LEU A 25 -16.67 4.34 -14.95
N GLY A 26 -17.32 3.79 -15.97
CA GLY A 26 -17.43 4.36 -17.32
C GLY A 26 -16.18 4.04 -18.16
N ASP A 27 -16.34 4.11 -19.49
CA ASP A 27 -15.28 3.86 -20.49
C ASP A 27 -14.06 4.81 -20.41
N HIS A 28 -13.84 5.47 -19.29
CA HIS A 28 -12.70 6.31 -19.01
C HIS A 28 -11.65 5.48 -18.26
N GLU A 29 -10.72 4.92 -18.99
CA GLU A 29 -9.44 4.51 -18.43
C GLU A 29 -8.87 5.70 -17.65
N ILE A 30 -8.58 5.50 -16.35
CA ILE A 30 -7.98 6.53 -15.50
C ILE A 30 -6.48 6.60 -15.89
N GLN A 31 -6.20 7.26 -17.01
CA GLN A 31 -4.85 7.43 -17.54
C GLN A 31 -4.10 8.57 -16.81
N VAL A 32 -4.09 8.52 -15.49
CA VAL A 32 -3.31 9.44 -14.67
C VAL A 32 -1.97 8.77 -14.37
N PRO A 33 -0.84 9.30 -14.88
CA PRO A 33 0.47 8.70 -14.61
C PRO A 33 0.83 8.88 -13.13
N LEU A 34 1.50 7.89 -12.55
CA LEU A 34 1.86 7.90 -11.14
C LEU A 34 2.82 9.03 -10.77
N SER A 35 3.60 9.53 -11.74
CA SER A 35 4.44 10.72 -11.58
C SER A 35 3.69 11.98 -11.13
N SER A 36 2.39 12.08 -11.41
CA SER A 36 1.55 13.22 -11.00
C SER A 36 0.90 13.05 -9.61
N VAL A 37 0.97 11.84 -9.04
CA VAL A 37 0.26 11.47 -7.80
C VAL A 37 1.23 11.07 -6.69
N MET A 38 2.47 10.70 -7.07
CA MET A 38 3.47 10.25 -6.10
C MET A 38 3.91 11.38 -5.17
N GLU A 39 4.14 10.99 -3.92
CA GLU A 39 4.65 11.85 -2.86
C GLU A 39 6.16 11.65 -2.69
N GLU A 40 6.84 12.60 -2.03
CA GLU A 40 8.25 12.44 -1.67
C GLU A 40 8.45 11.23 -0.76
N VAL A 41 9.55 10.53 -0.97
CA VAL A 41 9.89 9.32 -0.22
C VAL A 41 10.98 9.61 0.81
N THR A 42 10.80 9.06 2.01
CA THR A 42 11.83 9.08 3.05
C THR A 42 12.59 7.76 3.05
N THR A 43 13.89 7.85 2.92
CA THR A 43 14.77 6.67 2.85
C THR A 43 15.67 6.56 4.08
N ILE A 44 16.07 5.34 4.40
CA ILE A 44 17.08 5.01 5.41
C ILE A 44 18.03 3.95 4.85
N ASP A 45 19.30 3.99 5.24
CA ASP A 45 20.27 3.04 4.73
C ASP A 45 20.14 1.66 5.41
N SER A 46 20.38 0.61 4.63
CA SER A 46 20.60 -0.76 5.12
C SER A 46 21.62 -0.79 6.26
N GLY A 47 21.34 -1.56 7.29
CA GLY A 47 22.16 -1.61 8.51
C GLY A 47 21.79 -0.55 9.56
N SER A 48 20.85 0.33 9.30
CA SER A 48 20.34 1.28 10.30
C SER A 48 19.54 0.57 11.37
N SER A 49 19.48 1.18 12.58
CA SER A 49 18.71 0.60 13.68
C SER A 49 17.20 0.84 13.49
N VAL A 50 16.40 -0.04 14.10
CA VAL A 50 14.95 0.13 14.20
C VAL A 50 14.59 1.43 14.92
N GLN A 51 15.39 1.83 15.93
CA GLN A 51 15.21 3.11 16.61
C GLN A 51 15.38 4.29 15.65
N ALA A 52 16.44 4.30 14.84
CA ALA A 52 16.67 5.36 13.86
C ALA A 52 15.54 5.44 12.81
N ALA A 53 15.02 4.30 12.35
CA ALA A 53 13.89 4.25 11.46
C ALA A 53 12.62 4.81 12.12
N SER A 54 12.36 4.44 13.37
CA SER A 54 11.21 4.94 14.14
C SER A 54 11.29 6.44 14.38
N ASP A 55 12.45 6.96 14.76
CA ASP A 55 12.68 8.39 14.97
C ASP A 55 12.45 9.20 13.68
N LEU A 56 12.88 8.64 12.54
CA LEU A 56 12.68 9.24 11.23
C LEU A 56 11.19 9.30 10.84
N MET A 57 10.44 8.23 11.12
CA MET A 57 8.98 8.19 10.91
C MET A 57 8.27 9.23 11.78
N ILE A 58 8.61 9.31 13.07
CA ILE A 58 8.03 10.28 14.01
C ILE A 58 8.35 11.70 13.56
N LYS A 59 9.60 12.00 13.23
CA LYS A 59 10.05 13.33 12.81
C LYS A 59 9.33 13.83 11.56
N ASN A 60 9.08 12.94 10.61
CA ASN A 60 8.46 13.29 9.33
C ASN A 60 6.94 13.07 9.31
N HIS A 61 6.35 12.61 10.42
CA HIS A 61 4.91 12.28 10.53
C HIS A 61 4.44 11.27 9.47
N ILE A 62 5.27 10.27 9.21
CA ILE A 62 4.99 9.20 8.24
C ILE A 62 4.98 7.83 8.93
N GLY A 63 4.21 6.88 8.39
CA GLY A 63 4.08 5.52 8.94
C GLY A 63 5.05 4.50 8.35
N TYR A 64 6.01 4.91 7.52
CA TYR A 64 6.94 4.02 6.84
C TYR A 64 8.23 4.72 6.45
N VAL A 65 9.29 3.93 6.20
CA VAL A 65 10.53 4.36 5.55
C VAL A 65 10.94 3.33 4.50
N ILE A 66 11.57 3.80 3.44
CA ILE A 66 12.17 2.94 2.43
C ILE A 66 13.59 2.58 2.86
N VAL A 67 13.92 1.30 2.86
CA VAL A 67 15.28 0.84 3.15
C VAL A 67 16.05 0.70 1.84
N THR A 68 17.20 1.36 1.77
CA THR A 68 18.05 1.39 0.58
C THR A 68 19.43 0.80 0.86
N LYS A 69 20.04 0.25 -0.18
CA LYS A 69 21.44 -0.18 -0.18
C LYS A 69 22.11 0.31 -1.45
N GLY A 70 23.06 1.24 -1.30
CA GLY A 70 23.71 1.89 -2.45
C GLY A 70 22.67 2.59 -3.34
N ASN A 71 21.78 3.36 -2.76
CA ASN A 71 20.63 4.07 -3.35
C ASN A 71 19.50 3.17 -3.89
N LYS A 72 19.70 1.86 -4.04
CA LYS A 72 18.67 0.95 -4.53
C LYS A 72 17.72 0.54 -3.43
N LEU A 73 16.45 0.47 -3.77
CA LEU A 73 15.41 -0.03 -2.88
C LEU A 73 15.63 -1.52 -2.59
N ILE A 74 15.66 -1.88 -1.31
CA ILE A 74 15.74 -3.28 -0.88
C ILE A 74 14.57 -3.70 0.00
N GLY A 75 13.88 -2.75 0.63
CA GLY A 75 12.76 -3.06 1.51
C GLY A 75 11.94 -1.84 1.90
N ILE A 76 10.85 -2.10 2.60
CA ILE A 76 10.00 -1.11 3.27
C ILE A 76 9.81 -1.55 4.72
N PHE A 77 9.95 -0.61 5.65
CA PHE A 77 9.72 -0.82 7.08
C PHE A 77 8.71 0.20 7.59
N GLY A 78 7.72 -0.25 8.34
CA GLY A 78 6.63 0.61 8.77
C GLY A 78 6.06 0.27 10.14
N GLU A 79 5.06 1.07 10.57
CA GLU A 79 4.36 0.92 11.84
C GLU A 79 3.80 -0.50 12.04
N ARG A 80 3.31 -1.13 10.97
CA ARG A 80 2.78 -2.50 11.03
C ARG A 80 3.87 -3.50 11.40
N ASP A 81 5.08 -3.32 10.88
CA ASP A 81 6.21 -4.21 11.20
C ASP A 81 6.62 -4.05 12.65
N ILE A 82 6.56 -2.82 13.18
CA ILE A 82 6.76 -2.54 14.61
C ILE A 82 5.72 -3.29 15.44
N LEU A 83 4.44 -3.16 15.13
CA LEU A 83 3.37 -3.83 15.88
C LEU A 83 3.47 -5.35 15.83
N LEU A 84 3.79 -5.92 14.67
CA LEU A 84 3.87 -7.38 14.51
C LEU A 84 5.10 -7.99 15.18
N ASN A 85 6.24 -7.32 15.12
CA ASN A 85 7.51 -7.88 15.56
C ASN A 85 7.89 -7.51 16.99
N PHE A 86 7.37 -6.36 17.52
CA PHE A 86 7.90 -5.77 18.76
C PHE A 86 6.88 -5.65 19.89
N PHE A 87 5.57 -5.72 19.62
CA PHE A 87 4.53 -5.41 20.60
C PHE A 87 4.54 -6.32 21.85
N ASN A 88 4.95 -7.58 21.72
CA ASN A 88 5.00 -8.55 22.83
C ASN A 88 6.40 -9.19 23.01
N ALA A 89 7.41 -8.66 22.36
CA ALA A 89 8.74 -9.22 22.40
C ALA A 89 9.65 -8.38 23.32
N ASP A 90 10.27 -9.04 24.31
CA ASP A 90 11.33 -8.42 25.11
C ASP A 90 12.64 -8.46 24.28
N LEU A 91 12.74 -7.57 23.29
CA LEU A 91 13.87 -7.52 22.35
C LEU A 91 15.00 -6.61 22.81
N GLY A 92 14.91 -6.08 24.03
CA GLY A 92 15.91 -5.13 24.55
C GLY A 92 15.82 -3.76 23.86
N SER A 93 16.97 -3.10 23.69
CA SER A 93 17.01 -1.77 23.05
C SER A 93 16.88 -1.86 21.53
N TRP A 94 16.00 -1.04 20.95
CA TRP A 94 15.79 -0.95 19.51
C TRP A 94 16.99 -0.39 18.73
N ASP A 95 17.95 0.22 19.44
CA ASP A 95 19.23 0.65 18.85
C ASP A 95 20.08 -0.52 18.36
N ASN A 96 19.92 -1.70 18.96
CA ASN A 96 20.65 -2.91 18.61
C ASN A 96 19.98 -3.76 17.53
N LEU A 97 18.75 -3.42 17.15
CA LEU A 97 17.98 -4.14 16.14
C LEU A 97 18.18 -3.47 14.79
N ILE A 98 18.58 -4.25 13.80
CA ILE A 98 18.81 -3.76 12.42
C ILE A 98 17.51 -3.85 11.63
N VAL A 99 17.13 -2.75 10.95
CA VAL A 99 15.88 -2.63 10.19
C VAL A 99 15.75 -3.71 9.12
N ASP A 100 16.84 -4.13 8.51
CA ASP A 100 16.87 -5.17 7.46
C ASP A 100 16.25 -6.50 7.90
N ASN A 101 16.37 -6.85 9.19
CA ASN A 101 15.84 -8.10 9.73
C ASN A 101 14.33 -8.07 10.02
N HIS A 102 13.71 -6.90 9.92
CA HIS A 102 12.34 -6.67 10.33
C HIS A 102 11.49 -5.99 9.25
N MET A 103 12.11 -5.57 8.15
CA MET A 103 11.43 -4.95 7.01
C MET A 103 10.75 -6.00 6.12
N LYS A 104 9.78 -5.56 5.31
CA LYS A 104 9.30 -6.33 4.17
C LYS A 104 10.30 -6.17 3.02
N GLU A 105 11.00 -7.25 2.70
CA GLU A 105 11.96 -7.28 1.60
C GLU A 105 11.28 -7.27 0.24
N ASN A 106 11.96 -6.69 -0.77
CA ASN A 106 11.54 -6.68 -2.17
C ASN A 106 10.05 -6.33 -2.35
N PRO A 107 9.59 -5.17 -1.83
CA PRO A 107 8.21 -4.78 -1.98
C PRO A 107 7.86 -4.62 -3.45
N LYS A 108 6.57 -4.75 -3.79
CA LYS A 108 6.08 -4.42 -5.13
C LYS A 108 6.39 -2.95 -5.43
N THR A 109 6.97 -2.69 -6.58
CA THR A 109 7.29 -1.36 -7.08
C THR A 109 6.58 -1.08 -8.40
N LEU A 110 6.36 0.19 -8.70
CA LEU A 110 5.86 0.68 -9.97
C LEU A 110 6.81 1.76 -10.50
N GLN A 111 6.63 2.14 -11.77
CA GLN A 111 7.39 3.20 -12.43
C GLN A 111 6.58 4.49 -12.52
N PRO A 112 7.22 5.65 -12.73
CA PRO A 112 6.52 6.94 -12.83
C PRO A 112 5.49 7.01 -13.96
N ASP A 113 5.74 6.26 -15.04
CA ASP A 113 4.89 6.21 -16.23
C ASP A 113 3.77 5.17 -16.14
N ASP A 114 3.76 4.33 -15.10
CA ASP A 114 2.62 3.47 -14.80
C ASP A 114 1.40 4.30 -14.43
N PHE A 115 0.21 3.76 -14.65
CA PHE A 115 -1.05 4.47 -14.41
C PHE A 115 -1.66 4.17 -13.05
N LEU A 116 -2.54 5.08 -12.63
CA LEU A 116 -3.21 5.04 -11.32
C LEU A 116 -4.05 3.76 -11.13
N ASP A 117 -4.68 3.25 -12.17
CA ASP A 117 -5.45 2.00 -12.16
C ASP A 117 -4.60 0.80 -11.75
N THR A 118 -3.36 0.73 -12.21
CA THR A 118 -2.40 -0.30 -11.83
C THR A 118 -2.10 -0.27 -10.32
N ALA A 119 -1.89 0.93 -9.76
CA ALA A 119 -1.68 1.08 -8.32
C ALA A 119 -2.94 0.69 -7.52
N ILE A 120 -4.13 1.11 -7.98
CA ILE A 120 -5.43 0.75 -7.39
C ILE A 120 -5.60 -0.77 -7.38
N PHE A 121 -5.31 -1.44 -8.51
CA PHE A 121 -5.41 -2.89 -8.61
C PHE A 121 -4.55 -3.62 -7.57
N PHE A 122 -3.28 -3.22 -7.41
CA PHE A 122 -2.40 -3.83 -6.39
C PHE A 122 -2.84 -3.52 -4.96
N MET A 123 -3.39 -2.34 -4.70
CA MET A 123 -3.89 -2.00 -3.36
C MET A 123 -5.21 -2.70 -3.04
N ALA A 124 -6.08 -2.89 -4.04
CA ALA A 124 -7.35 -3.60 -3.89
C ALA A 124 -7.17 -5.09 -3.58
N SER A 125 -6.08 -5.71 -4.04
CA SER A 125 -5.72 -7.08 -3.68
C SER A 125 -5.34 -7.26 -2.19
N GLY A 126 -5.24 -6.16 -1.44
CA GLY A 126 -5.20 -6.13 0.03
C GLY A 126 -3.80 -6.21 0.66
N ASP A 127 -2.74 -6.41 -0.12
CA ASP A 127 -1.39 -6.61 0.40
C ASP A 127 -0.59 -5.30 0.54
N TYR A 128 -1.02 -4.24 -0.18
CA TYR A 128 -0.25 -3.01 -0.30
C TYR A 128 -1.08 -1.78 0.05
N ARG A 129 -0.59 -0.95 0.98
CA ARG A 129 -1.13 0.38 1.27
C ARG A 129 -0.23 1.50 0.77
N HIS A 130 1.00 1.14 0.45
CA HIS A 130 2.05 2.00 -0.04
C HIS A 130 2.82 1.24 -1.10
N ILE A 131 3.02 1.84 -2.27
CA ILE A 131 3.78 1.25 -3.38
C ILE A 131 4.90 2.22 -3.74
N PRO A 132 6.16 1.82 -3.53
CA PRO A 132 7.30 2.63 -3.94
C PRO A 132 7.35 2.80 -5.46
N ILE A 133 7.64 4.02 -5.90
CA ILE A 133 7.93 4.33 -7.29
C ILE A 133 9.43 4.39 -7.45
N VAL A 134 9.93 3.65 -8.41
CA VAL A 134 11.38 3.54 -8.68
C VAL A 134 11.70 3.97 -10.11
N ASP A 135 12.93 4.45 -10.31
CA ASP A 135 13.48 4.71 -11.63
C ASP A 135 14.04 3.43 -12.29
N ASP A 136 14.60 3.57 -13.50
CA ASP A 136 15.22 2.47 -14.27
C ASP A 136 16.44 1.84 -13.56
N ARG A 137 17.01 2.52 -12.57
CA ARG A 137 18.13 2.03 -11.75
C ARG A 137 17.67 1.33 -10.47
N HIS A 138 16.34 1.26 -10.29
CA HIS A 138 15.70 0.76 -9.06
C HIS A 138 15.98 1.65 -7.84
N GLU A 139 16.18 2.95 -8.06
CA GLU A 139 16.30 3.94 -7.00
C GLU A 139 14.90 4.47 -6.66
N PRO A 140 14.51 4.56 -5.37
CA PRO A 140 13.18 5.05 -4.98
C PRO A 140 13.10 6.57 -5.22
N ILE A 141 12.17 6.99 -6.06
CA ILE A 141 11.94 8.39 -6.44
C ILE A 141 10.63 8.94 -5.92
N GLY A 142 9.73 8.09 -5.43
CA GLY A 142 8.45 8.49 -4.89
C GLY A 142 7.72 7.33 -4.21
N MET A 143 6.55 7.67 -3.67
CA MET A 143 5.63 6.72 -3.04
C MET A 143 4.21 7.05 -3.46
N VAL A 144 3.42 6.05 -3.78
CA VAL A 144 1.98 6.17 -3.92
C VAL A 144 1.30 5.47 -2.76
N SER A 145 0.43 6.20 -2.06
CA SER A 145 -0.37 5.70 -0.94
C SER A 145 -1.85 5.61 -1.30
N VAL A 146 -2.62 4.87 -0.52
CA VAL A 146 -4.09 4.89 -0.65
C VAL A 146 -4.63 6.31 -0.51
N LEU A 147 -4.02 7.13 0.37
CA LEU A 147 -4.44 8.52 0.58
C LEU A 147 -4.17 9.38 -0.65
N SER A 148 -2.99 9.27 -1.27
CA SER A 148 -2.66 10.03 -2.48
C SER A 148 -3.59 9.66 -3.65
N ILE A 149 -3.96 8.37 -3.77
CA ILE A 149 -4.97 7.93 -4.75
C ILE A 149 -6.33 8.57 -4.48
N ILE A 150 -6.81 8.52 -3.24
CA ILE A 150 -8.11 9.12 -2.86
C ILE A 150 -8.10 10.62 -3.14
N THR A 151 -7.03 11.32 -2.77
CA THR A 151 -6.87 12.76 -3.03
C THR A 151 -6.95 13.05 -4.53
N CYS A 152 -6.20 12.30 -5.34
CA CYS A 152 -6.23 12.44 -6.79
C CYS A 152 -7.64 12.22 -7.37
N LEU A 153 -8.35 11.18 -6.90
CA LEU A 153 -9.71 10.91 -7.35
C LEU A 153 -10.70 12.04 -6.99
N ILE A 154 -10.58 12.61 -5.79
CA ILE A 154 -11.42 13.75 -5.38
C ILE A 154 -11.14 15.00 -6.21
N GLU A 155 -9.87 15.26 -6.53
CA GLU A 155 -9.45 16.43 -7.30
C GLU A 155 -9.84 16.33 -8.78
N HIS A 156 -9.71 15.16 -9.38
CA HIS A 156 -9.93 14.97 -10.82
C HIS A 156 -11.36 14.52 -11.15
N PHE A 157 -12.03 13.85 -10.22
CA PHE A 157 -13.37 13.27 -10.41
C PHE A 157 -14.34 13.66 -9.28
N PRO A 158 -14.46 14.95 -8.93
CA PRO A 158 -15.23 15.37 -7.77
C PRO A 158 -16.73 15.02 -7.89
N GLN A 159 -17.26 14.98 -9.10
CA GLN A 159 -18.69 14.66 -9.32
C GLN A 159 -18.97 13.18 -9.13
N GLU A 160 -18.12 12.32 -9.64
CA GLU A 160 -18.23 10.88 -9.54
C GLU A 160 -18.06 10.40 -8.08
N VAL A 161 -17.14 11.02 -7.34
CA VAL A 161 -16.89 10.68 -5.93
C VAL A 161 -17.98 11.24 -5.01
N LEU A 162 -18.47 12.45 -5.25
CA LEU A 162 -19.47 13.13 -4.41
C LEU A 162 -20.91 12.70 -4.70
N THR A 163 -21.19 12.12 -5.88
CA THR A 163 -22.52 11.61 -6.26
C THR A 163 -22.73 10.14 -5.94
N LEU A 164 -21.96 9.58 -4.98
CA LEU A 164 -22.25 8.24 -4.46
C LEU A 164 -23.74 8.18 -4.06
N PRO A 165 -24.49 7.14 -4.50
CA PRO A 165 -25.89 7.03 -4.21
C PRO A 165 -26.15 7.08 -2.71
N PRO A 166 -27.25 7.70 -2.24
CA PRO A 166 -27.53 7.95 -0.81
C PRO A 166 -27.72 6.66 0.03
N ARG A 167 -27.52 5.49 -0.55
CA ARG A 167 -27.55 4.19 0.12
C ARG A 167 -26.29 3.39 -0.18
N PRO A 168 -25.14 3.78 0.34
CA PRO A 168 -23.94 2.99 0.15
C PRO A 168 -23.95 1.82 1.14
N ILE A 169 -23.68 0.60 0.64
CA ILE A 169 -23.02 -0.50 1.37
C ILE A 169 -23.70 -1.01 2.65
N ARG A 170 -24.62 -0.27 3.30
CA ARG A 170 -25.30 -0.74 4.52
C ARG A 170 -26.14 -2.00 4.32
N ASP A 171 -26.67 -2.21 3.12
CA ASP A 171 -27.46 -3.39 2.83
C ASP A 171 -26.60 -4.63 2.53
N ALA A 172 -25.38 -4.45 2.03
CA ALA A 172 -24.41 -5.53 1.88
C ALA A 172 -23.83 -6.00 3.22
N MET A 173 -23.71 -5.11 4.21
CA MET A 173 -23.32 -5.49 5.58
C MET A 173 -24.44 -6.20 6.35
N LYS A 174 -25.70 -5.84 6.14
CA LYS A 174 -26.84 -6.51 6.79
C LYS A 174 -27.04 -7.95 6.31
N ALA A 175 -26.64 -8.27 5.08
CA ALA A 175 -26.69 -9.64 4.58
C ALA A 175 -25.66 -10.58 5.25
N ARG A 176 -24.65 -10.03 5.93
CA ARG A 176 -23.61 -10.78 6.66
C ARG A 176 -23.96 -11.07 8.13
N GLU A 177 -24.91 -10.33 8.71
CA GLU A 177 -25.31 -10.51 10.12
C GLU A 177 -26.54 -11.43 10.29
N GLY A 178 -27.05 -12.00 9.21
CA GLY A 178 -28.31 -12.78 9.18
C GLY A 178 -28.18 -14.25 8.81
N ALA A 179 -27.01 -14.88 8.98
CA ALA A 179 -26.84 -16.32 8.75
C ALA A 179 -26.20 -17.01 9.95
#